data_ffb8821413d1332e56e527782e349044
#
_entry.id   ffb8821413d1332e56e527782e349044
#
_cell.length_a   1.000
_cell.length_b   1.000
_cell.length_c   1.000
_cell.angle_alpha   90.00
_cell.angle_beta   90.00
_cell.angle_gamma   90.00
#
_symmetry.space_group_name_H-M   'P 1'
#
loop_
_entity.id
_entity.type
_entity.pdbx_description
1 polymer ?
#
loop_
_entity_poly.entity_id
_entity_poly.type
_entity_poly.pdbx_seq_one_letter_code
_entity_poly.pdbx_strand_id
1 'polypeptide(L)'
;MSPQTVEARIASFAQLDARTLHDLLRLRVDVFVVEQRCPYPELDGRDVEPGTRHVWLTRAADGGGRTEGDVDNAADSDSDSNDADGGADSYGGVVAYLRILADPGGLARIGRVVVAPGARGGGHAGRLMTEALAAVGDRPCVLEAQSHLVGFYARHGFAVSGPEYVEDGIPHTPMRRRPAHPDAPEGAAN
;
A
#
# COMPACT_ATOMS: atom_id res chain seq x y z
N MET A 1 0.58 27.87 5.18
CA MET A 1 1.14 26.62 4.63
C MET A 1 0.18 26.16 3.55
N SER A 2 0.62 26.19 2.27
CA SER A 2 -0.19 25.66 1.16
C SER A 2 -0.37 24.16 1.35
N PRO A 3 -1.56 23.58 1.08
CA PRO A 3 -1.75 22.16 1.17
C PRO A 3 -0.84 21.48 0.12
N GLN A 4 0.08 20.65 0.59
CA GLN A 4 0.92 19.87 -0.32
C GLN A 4 0.02 18.93 -1.13
N THR A 5 0.07 19.07 -2.44
CA THR A 5 -0.71 18.21 -3.35
C THR A 5 -0.16 16.80 -3.27
N VAL A 6 -1.04 15.84 -3.01
CA VAL A 6 -0.69 14.41 -3.01
C VAL A 6 -1.20 13.80 -4.31
N GLU A 7 -0.37 13.06 -5.02
CA GLU A 7 -0.70 12.37 -6.27
C GLU A 7 -0.81 10.86 -6.05
N ALA A 8 -1.72 10.22 -6.78
CA ALA A 8 -1.85 8.76 -6.81
C ALA A 8 -1.04 8.20 -7.99
N ARG A 9 -0.37 7.09 -7.76
CA ARG A 9 0.42 6.37 -8.74
C ARG A 9 0.09 4.89 -8.70
N ILE A 10 0.08 4.25 -9.87
CA ILE A 10 -0.15 2.81 -10.03
C ILE A 10 0.85 2.27 -11.04
N ALA A 11 1.57 1.19 -10.67
CA ALA A 11 2.54 0.54 -11.53
C ALA A 11 2.61 -0.97 -11.28
N SER A 12 3.06 -1.71 -12.29
CA SER A 12 3.58 -3.08 -12.11
C SER A 12 5.02 -3.02 -11.62
N PHE A 13 5.55 -4.14 -11.12
CA PHE A 13 6.95 -4.23 -10.72
C PHE A 13 7.91 -3.77 -11.83
N ALA A 14 7.69 -4.19 -13.07
CA ALA A 14 8.55 -3.85 -14.21
C ALA A 14 8.53 -2.34 -14.59
N GLN A 15 7.56 -1.58 -14.10
CA GLN A 15 7.42 -0.14 -14.33
C GLN A 15 7.99 0.71 -13.19
N LEU A 16 8.32 0.08 -12.05
CA LEU A 16 8.93 0.76 -10.92
C LEU A 16 10.42 0.97 -11.17
N ASP A 17 10.90 2.16 -10.91
CA ASP A 17 12.33 2.39 -10.76
C ASP A 17 12.83 1.87 -9.40
N ALA A 18 14.13 1.62 -9.30
CA ALA A 18 14.72 1.02 -8.12
C ALA A 18 14.56 1.89 -6.86
N ARG A 19 14.57 3.21 -7.00
CA ARG A 19 14.42 4.14 -5.87
C ARG A 19 12.99 4.12 -5.35
N THR A 20 12.01 4.26 -6.22
CA THR A 20 10.59 4.13 -5.84
C THR A 20 10.32 2.80 -5.16
N LEU A 21 10.79 1.69 -5.75
CA LEU A 21 10.64 0.37 -5.15
C LEU A 21 11.25 0.31 -3.74
N HIS A 22 12.48 0.79 -3.58
CA HIS A 22 13.15 0.86 -2.28
C HIS A 22 12.30 1.63 -1.24
N ASP A 23 11.80 2.81 -1.60
CA ASP A 23 11.03 3.65 -0.68
C ASP A 23 9.69 3.01 -0.28
N LEU A 24 9.00 2.33 -1.22
CA LEU A 24 7.80 1.57 -0.93
C LEU A 24 8.07 0.39 0.02
N LEU A 25 9.13 -0.37 -0.22
CA LEU A 25 9.49 -1.51 0.62
C LEU A 25 9.97 -1.07 2.00
N ARG A 26 10.74 0.03 2.08
CA ARG A 26 11.18 0.60 3.34
C ARG A 26 9.99 1.01 4.21
N LEU A 27 9.01 1.76 3.66
CA LEU A 27 7.79 2.12 4.38
C LEU A 27 7.07 0.89 4.94
N ARG A 28 6.95 -0.19 4.16
CA ARG A 28 6.31 -1.43 4.58
C ARG A 28 7.06 -2.09 5.74
N VAL A 29 8.37 -2.24 5.62
CA VAL A 29 9.22 -2.86 6.66
C VAL A 29 9.17 -2.03 7.94
N ASP A 30 9.32 -0.72 7.85
CA ASP A 30 9.33 0.16 9.02
C ASP A 30 8.01 0.08 9.79
N VAL A 31 6.87 0.00 9.11
CA VAL A 31 5.57 -0.06 9.79
C VAL A 31 5.20 -1.48 10.20
N PHE A 32 5.24 -2.45 9.28
CA PHE A 32 4.73 -3.79 9.56
C PHE A 32 5.67 -4.62 10.43
N VAL A 33 6.98 -4.47 10.24
CA VAL A 33 7.97 -5.27 10.99
C VAL A 33 8.46 -4.52 12.23
N VAL A 34 8.91 -3.27 12.05
CA VAL A 34 9.57 -2.54 13.15
C VAL A 34 8.54 -1.95 14.11
N GLU A 35 7.61 -1.12 13.64
CA GLU A 35 6.62 -0.46 14.49
C GLU A 35 5.66 -1.45 15.14
N GLN A 36 5.08 -2.38 14.34
CA GLN A 36 4.16 -3.40 14.84
C GLN A 36 4.86 -4.53 15.59
N ARG A 37 6.21 -4.54 15.60
CA ARG A 37 7.03 -5.57 16.26
C ARG A 37 6.65 -7.00 15.85
N CYS A 38 6.34 -7.17 14.57
CA CYS A 38 5.88 -8.43 14.01
C CYS A 38 6.96 -8.98 13.05
N PRO A 39 7.90 -9.81 13.52
CA PRO A 39 8.98 -10.34 12.71
C PRO A 39 8.47 -11.46 11.80
N TYR A 40 8.08 -11.13 10.58
CA TYR A 40 7.68 -12.06 9.54
C TYR A 40 8.34 -11.71 8.20
N PRO A 41 8.36 -12.63 7.21
CA PRO A 41 8.92 -12.36 5.89
C PRO A 41 8.02 -11.37 5.12
N GLU A 42 8.24 -10.06 5.32
CA GLU A 42 7.45 -9.02 4.66
C GLU A 42 7.56 -9.08 3.13
N LEU A 43 8.74 -9.41 2.62
CA LEU A 43 9.01 -9.64 1.21
C LEU A 43 8.67 -11.10 0.85
N ASP A 44 7.42 -11.35 0.49
CA ASP A 44 6.85 -12.67 0.25
C ASP A 44 7.04 -13.19 -1.19
N GLY A 45 7.77 -12.44 -2.03
CA GLY A 45 7.99 -12.76 -3.43
C GLY A 45 6.83 -12.40 -4.37
N ARG A 46 5.66 -12.04 -3.85
CA ARG A 46 4.49 -11.71 -4.68
C ARG A 46 4.52 -10.31 -5.26
N ASP A 47 5.47 -9.48 -4.82
CA ASP A 47 5.67 -8.11 -5.35
C ASP A 47 6.06 -8.11 -6.83
N VAL A 48 6.79 -9.15 -7.27
CA VAL A 48 7.30 -9.29 -8.64
C VAL A 48 6.36 -10.07 -9.58
N GLU A 49 5.23 -10.59 -9.07
CA GLU A 49 4.26 -11.32 -9.91
C GLU A 49 3.71 -10.41 -11.03
N PRO A 50 3.56 -10.87 -12.28
CA PRO A 50 3.14 -10.04 -13.41
C PRO A 50 1.78 -9.37 -13.24
N GLY A 51 0.88 -10.00 -12.47
CA GLY A 51 -0.45 -9.49 -12.15
C GLY A 51 -0.49 -8.48 -11.02
N THR A 52 0.59 -8.35 -10.26
CA THR A 52 0.66 -7.45 -9.11
C THR A 52 0.68 -5.99 -9.56
N ARG A 53 -0.07 -5.16 -8.82
CA ARG A 53 -0.06 -3.69 -8.96
C ARG A 53 0.30 -3.07 -7.63
N HIS A 54 1.26 -2.17 -7.69
CA HIS A 54 1.66 -1.28 -6.60
C HIS A 54 0.88 0.00 -6.74
N VAL A 55 0.18 0.41 -5.70
CA VAL A 55 -0.60 1.66 -5.65
C VAL A 55 -0.05 2.48 -4.50
N TRP A 56 0.34 3.71 -4.77
CA TRP A 56 0.86 4.60 -3.72
C TRP A 56 0.43 6.04 -3.91
N LEU A 57 0.44 6.75 -2.82
CA LEU A 57 0.29 8.19 -2.80
C LEU A 57 1.64 8.84 -2.52
N THR A 58 1.99 9.85 -3.28
CA THR A 58 3.23 10.60 -3.09
C THR A 58 2.93 12.09 -3.06
N ARG A 59 3.71 12.85 -2.29
CA ARG A 59 3.67 14.30 -2.36
C ARG A 59 4.15 14.75 -3.74
N ALA A 60 3.47 15.70 -4.34
CA ALA A 60 3.98 16.36 -5.53
C ALA A 60 5.35 16.99 -5.17
N ALA A 61 6.37 16.73 -5.98
CA ALA A 61 7.63 17.44 -5.83
C ALA A 61 7.34 18.93 -6.02
N ASP A 62 7.61 19.75 -5.01
CA ASP A 62 7.66 21.18 -5.20
C ASP A 62 8.66 21.43 -6.33
N GLY A 63 8.24 22.15 -7.39
CA GLY A 63 8.91 22.27 -8.68
C GLY A 63 10.32 22.89 -8.65
N GLY A 64 11.20 22.33 -7.83
CA GLY A 64 12.64 22.54 -7.83
C GLY A 64 13.30 21.47 -8.68
N GLY A 65 13.51 21.77 -9.96
CA GLY A 65 14.27 20.93 -10.88
C GLY A 65 15.63 20.59 -10.28
N ARG A 66 15.85 19.32 -9.93
CA ARG A 66 17.21 18.82 -9.78
C ARG A 66 17.75 18.63 -11.19
N THR A 67 18.61 19.55 -11.60
CA THR A 67 19.51 19.36 -12.73
C THR A 67 20.43 18.19 -12.41
N GLU A 68 20.49 17.23 -13.33
CA GLU A 68 21.56 16.23 -13.36
C GLU A 68 22.91 16.96 -13.46
N GLY A 69 23.79 16.69 -12.50
CA GLY A 69 25.19 17.09 -12.58
C GLY A 69 25.69 17.77 -11.31
N ASP A 70 26.00 17.01 -10.28
CA ASP A 70 27.07 17.32 -9.36
C ASP A 70 27.44 16.03 -8.60
N VAL A 71 28.44 15.36 -9.13
CA VAL A 71 29.24 14.35 -8.41
C VAL A 71 30.38 15.10 -7.75
N ASP A 72 30.20 15.56 -6.56
CA ASP A 72 31.30 16.02 -5.73
C ASP A 72 31.25 15.36 -4.34
N ASN A 73 32.24 14.55 -4.20
CA ASN A 73 32.93 14.02 -3.05
C ASN A 73 32.80 14.88 -1.78
N ALA A 74 32.19 14.34 -0.73
CA ALA A 74 32.42 14.78 0.65
C ALA A 74 32.36 13.57 1.58
N ALA A 75 33.54 13.25 2.09
CA ALA A 75 33.77 12.29 3.16
C ALA A 75 33.20 12.81 4.48
N ASP A 76 32.84 11.81 5.32
CA ASP A 76 32.73 11.86 6.78
C ASP A 76 32.01 13.05 7.45
N SER A 77 30.79 12.77 7.88
CA SER A 77 30.34 13.23 9.19
C SER A 77 29.32 12.22 9.72
N ASP A 78 29.80 11.37 10.63
CA ASP A 78 28.98 10.60 11.56
C ASP A 78 28.10 11.56 12.36
N SER A 79 26.85 11.67 11.99
CA SER A 79 25.81 12.25 12.82
C SER A 79 24.78 11.16 13.06
N ASP A 80 25.01 10.42 14.12
CA ASP A 80 24.04 9.55 14.78
C ASP A 80 22.90 10.42 15.33
N SER A 81 22.03 10.91 14.45
CA SER A 81 20.74 11.46 14.83
C SER A 81 19.70 10.38 14.59
N ASN A 82 19.45 9.64 15.65
CA ASN A 82 18.35 8.69 15.78
C ASN A 82 17.04 9.48 15.91
N ASP A 83 16.68 10.23 14.85
CA ASP A 83 15.41 10.94 14.76
C ASP A 83 14.32 9.95 14.30
N ALA A 84 13.59 9.45 15.30
CA ALA A 84 12.36 8.68 15.14
C ALA A 84 11.21 9.54 14.61
N ASP A 85 11.49 10.51 13.73
CA ASP A 85 10.47 11.27 12.99
C ASP A 85 10.31 10.66 11.61
N GLY A 86 9.48 9.62 11.51
CA GLY A 86 9.07 8.99 10.27
C GLY A 86 8.21 9.90 9.39
N GLY A 87 8.64 11.13 9.16
CA GLY A 87 8.03 12.05 8.22
C GLY A 87 8.00 11.45 6.80
N ALA A 88 7.03 11.84 5.97
CA ALA A 88 6.91 11.34 4.60
C ALA A 88 8.15 11.63 3.73
N ASP A 89 9.03 12.53 4.14
CA ASP A 89 10.31 12.81 3.49
C ASP A 89 11.30 11.66 3.65
N SER A 90 11.14 10.84 4.71
CA SER A 90 11.95 9.64 4.94
C SER A 90 11.74 8.55 3.87
N TYR A 91 10.64 8.60 3.10
CA TYR A 91 10.27 7.60 2.10
C TYR A 91 10.19 8.21 0.69
N GLY A 92 11.06 9.15 0.35
CA GLY A 92 11.09 9.76 -0.99
C GLY A 92 9.79 10.48 -1.37
N GLY A 93 9.04 10.99 -0.38
CA GLY A 93 7.75 11.64 -0.58
C GLY A 93 6.55 10.68 -0.57
N VAL A 94 6.75 9.37 -0.46
CA VAL A 94 5.65 8.39 -0.35
C VAL A 94 4.92 8.58 0.98
N VAL A 95 3.60 8.78 0.93
CA VAL A 95 2.76 8.99 2.12
C VAL A 95 1.88 7.80 2.45
N ALA A 96 1.55 6.96 1.46
CA ALA A 96 0.74 5.76 1.67
C ALA A 96 0.98 4.75 0.54
N TYR A 97 0.78 3.48 0.83
CA TYR A 97 0.96 2.39 -0.14
C TYR A 97 -0.03 1.25 0.12
N LEU A 98 -0.39 0.54 -0.94
CA LEU A 98 -1.00 -0.80 -0.89
C LEU A 98 -0.58 -1.64 -2.11
N ARG A 99 -0.79 -2.94 -2.01
CA ARG A 99 -0.57 -3.91 -3.08
C ARG A 99 -1.89 -4.56 -3.50
N ILE A 100 -2.10 -4.68 -4.82
CA ILE A 100 -3.18 -5.48 -5.40
C ILE A 100 -2.54 -6.70 -6.05
N LEU A 101 -2.90 -7.88 -5.60
CA LEU A 101 -2.50 -9.16 -6.19
C LEU A 101 -3.60 -9.65 -7.12
N ALA A 102 -3.21 -10.41 -8.14
CA ALA A 102 -4.12 -11.13 -9.02
C ALA A 102 -4.15 -12.59 -8.61
N ASP A 103 -5.14 -12.98 -7.81
CA ASP A 103 -5.35 -14.36 -7.42
C ASP A 103 -6.07 -15.16 -8.53
N PRO A 104 -5.98 -16.50 -8.54
CA PRO A 104 -6.67 -17.32 -9.52
C PRO A 104 -8.18 -17.03 -9.61
N GLY A 105 -8.77 -17.26 -10.78
CA GLY A 105 -10.20 -17.02 -11.00
C GLY A 105 -10.58 -15.55 -11.15
N GLY A 106 -9.62 -14.67 -11.43
CA GLY A 106 -9.88 -13.24 -11.62
C GLY A 106 -10.11 -12.47 -10.31
N LEU A 107 -9.85 -13.10 -9.16
CA LEU A 107 -10.00 -12.49 -7.86
C LEU A 107 -8.87 -11.48 -7.61
N ALA A 108 -9.22 -10.27 -7.23
CA ALA A 108 -8.25 -9.28 -6.75
C ALA A 108 -8.07 -9.42 -5.23
N ARG A 109 -6.83 -9.32 -4.75
CA ARG A 109 -6.53 -9.27 -3.32
C ARG A 109 -5.80 -7.98 -2.99
N ILE A 110 -6.38 -7.15 -2.12
CA ILE A 110 -5.72 -5.96 -1.58
C ILE A 110 -4.98 -6.37 -0.31
N GLY A 111 -3.73 -5.95 -0.20
CA GLY A 111 -2.91 -6.17 0.97
C GLY A 111 -1.85 -5.09 1.17
N ARG A 112 -1.13 -5.17 2.27
CA ARG A 112 -0.05 -4.24 2.61
C ARG A 112 -0.49 -2.77 2.64
N VAL A 113 -1.72 -2.51 3.11
CA VAL A 113 -2.26 -1.14 3.23
C VAL A 113 -1.55 -0.42 4.37
N VAL A 114 -0.80 0.62 4.05
CA VAL A 114 0.03 1.35 5.01
C VAL A 114 0.01 2.84 4.73
N VAL A 115 0.09 3.64 5.80
CA VAL A 115 0.27 5.09 5.76
C VAL A 115 1.52 5.43 6.57
N ALA A 116 2.39 6.24 6.00
CA ALA A 116 3.59 6.72 6.67
C ALA A 116 3.22 7.39 8.01
N PRO A 117 3.95 7.14 9.11
CA PRO A 117 3.60 7.64 10.44
C PRO A 117 3.27 9.13 10.46
N GLY A 118 4.10 9.97 9.88
CA GLY A 118 3.90 11.43 9.81
C GLY A 118 2.79 11.90 8.85
N ALA A 119 2.13 10.97 8.11
CA ALA A 119 1.03 11.29 7.19
C ALA A 119 -0.33 10.76 7.67
N ARG A 120 -0.38 10.12 8.83
CA ARG A 120 -1.62 9.59 9.41
C ARG A 120 -2.59 10.72 9.79
N GLY A 121 -3.88 10.39 9.83
CA GLY A 121 -4.93 11.39 10.10
C GLY A 121 -5.33 12.24 8.89
N GLY A 122 -4.54 12.24 7.79
CA GLY A 122 -4.80 13.01 6.57
C GLY A 122 -5.78 12.38 5.57
N GLY A 123 -6.47 11.29 5.91
CA GLY A 123 -7.42 10.62 5.00
C GLY A 123 -6.75 9.79 3.88
N HIS A 124 -5.42 9.65 3.88
CA HIS A 124 -4.68 8.99 2.80
C HIS A 124 -5.04 7.52 2.60
N ALA A 125 -5.34 6.78 3.67
CA ALA A 125 -5.80 5.40 3.55
C ALA A 125 -7.11 5.30 2.76
N GLY A 126 -8.08 6.17 3.01
CA GLY A 126 -9.35 6.22 2.28
C GLY A 126 -9.16 6.55 0.80
N ARG A 127 -8.32 7.55 0.49
CA ARG A 127 -7.97 7.90 -0.87
C ARG A 127 -7.28 6.74 -1.59
N LEU A 128 -6.30 6.13 -0.94
CA LEU A 128 -5.58 4.97 -1.48
C LEU A 128 -6.53 3.81 -1.82
N MET A 129 -7.49 3.50 -0.95
CA MET A 129 -8.51 2.48 -1.21
C MET A 129 -9.40 2.85 -2.40
N THR A 130 -9.76 4.12 -2.56
CA THR A 130 -10.54 4.59 -3.72
C THR A 130 -9.80 4.34 -5.03
N GLU A 131 -8.53 4.70 -5.11
CA GLU A 131 -7.66 4.48 -6.28
C GLU A 131 -7.50 2.98 -6.58
N ALA A 132 -7.26 2.18 -5.53
CA ALA A 132 -7.13 0.74 -5.68
C ALA A 132 -8.41 0.08 -6.21
N LEU A 133 -9.57 0.48 -5.68
CA LEU A 133 -10.85 -0.06 -6.12
C LEU A 133 -11.21 0.38 -7.55
N ALA A 134 -10.82 1.56 -7.97
CA ALA A 134 -10.92 1.98 -9.38
C ALA A 134 -10.07 1.09 -10.28
N ALA A 135 -8.85 0.74 -9.87
CA ALA A 135 -7.98 -0.17 -10.61
C ALA A 135 -8.45 -1.65 -10.58
N VAL A 136 -9.11 -2.07 -9.50
CA VAL A 136 -9.75 -3.40 -9.42
C VAL A 136 -10.96 -3.48 -10.35
N GLY A 137 -11.73 -2.41 -10.48
CA GLY A 137 -12.96 -2.37 -11.29
C GLY A 137 -14.03 -3.33 -10.75
N ASP A 138 -14.68 -4.04 -11.66
CA ASP A 138 -15.80 -4.96 -11.34
C ASP A 138 -15.34 -6.36 -10.89
N ARG A 139 -14.04 -6.58 -10.71
CA ARG A 139 -13.54 -7.87 -10.20
C ARG A 139 -13.95 -8.06 -8.75
N PRO A 140 -14.28 -9.30 -8.34
CA PRO A 140 -14.41 -9.61 -6.92
C PRO A 140 -13.09 -9.31 -6.22
N CYS A 141 -13.18 -8.74 -5.02
CA CYS A 141 -12.01 -8.32 -4.26
C CYS A 141 -12.06 -8.84 -2.82
N VAL A 142 -10.92 -9.28 -2.31
CA VAL A 142 -10.77 -9.76 -0.93
C VAL A 142 -9.61 -9.05 -0.25
N LEU A 143 -9.66 -9.03 1.06
CA LEU A 143 -8.56 -8.62 1.93
C LEU A 143 -8.67 -9.30 3.30
N GLU A 144 -7.55 -9.34 4.01
CA GLU A 144 -7.46 -9.76 5.41
C GLU A 144 -7.27 -8.50 6.26
N ALA A 145 -8.36 -8.06 6.88
CA ALA A 145 -8.33 -6.84 7.69
C ALA A 145 -7.78 -7.16 9.08
N GLN A 146 -6.85 -6.36 9.59
CA GLN A 146 -6.65 -6.33 11.04
C GLN A 146 -7.99 -6.01 11.69
N SER A 147 -8.44 -6.81 12.67
CA SER A 147 -9.85 -6.82 13.13
C SER A 147 -10.35 -5.45 13.61
N HIS A 148 -9.50 -4.62 14.17
CA HIS A 148 -9.85 -3.25 14.57
C HIS A 148 -10.14 -2.30 13.38
N LEU A 149 -9.77 -2.70 12.14
CA LEU A 149 -9.98 -1.92 10.91
C LEU A 149 -11.18 -2.39 10.08
N VAL A 150 -11.95 -3.39 10.53
CA VAL A 150 -13.13 -3.91 9.81
C VAL A 150 -14.10 -2.78 9.46
N GLY A 151 -14.38 -1.85 10.39
CA GLY A 151 -15.25 -0.70 10.13
C GLY A 151 -14.71 0.26 9.07
N PHE A 152 -13.39 0.37 8.91
CA PHE A 152 -12.78 1.17 7.84
C PHE A 152 -13.06 0.52 6.47
N TYR A 153 -12.80 -0.78 6.32
CA TYR A 153 -13.01 -1.47 5.05
C TYR A 153 -14.50 -1.63 4.69
N ALA A 154 -15.37 -1.73 5.69
CA ALA A 154 -16.82 -1.77 5.47
C ALA A 154 -17.32 -0.49 4.74
N ARG A 155 -16.77 0.69 5.03
CA ARG A 155 -17.08 1.92 4.32
C ARG A 155 -16.66 1.92 2.85
N HIS A 156 -15.77 1.00 2.46
CA HIS A 156 -15.34 0.76 1.07
C HIS A 156 -16.07 -0.40 0.40
N GLY A 157 -17.19 -0.88 0.98
CA GLY A 157 -18.04 -1.91 0.43
C GLY A 157 -17.58 -3.35 0.68
N PHE A 158 -16.63 -3.55 1.61
CA PHE A 158 -16.26 -4.89 2.05
C PHE A 158 -17.17 -5.38 3.16
N ALA A 159 -17.55 -6.66 3.10
CA ALA A 159 -18.28 -7.38 4.14
C ALA A 159 -17.41 -8.51 4.71
N VAL A 160 -17.60 -8.82 5.99
CA VAL A 160 -16.95 -9.96 6.62
C VAL A 160 -17.35 -11.25 5.87
N SER A 161 -16.39 -12.09 5.55
CA SER A 161 -16.56 -13.30 4.74
C SER A 161 -16.08 -14.59 5.40
N GLY A 162 -15.55 -14.50 6.61
CA GLY A 162 -15.09 -15.63 7.40
C GLY A 162 -14.89 -15.27 8.87
N PRO A 163 -14.59 -16.25 9.72
CA PRO A 163 -14.29 -16.02 11.13
C PRO A 163 -12.98 -15.25 11.31
N GLU A 164 -12.87 -14.54 12.42
CA GLU A 164 -11.61 -13.95 12.86
C GLU A 164 -10.59 -15.07 13.17
N TYR A 165 -9.33 -14.80 12.84
CA TYR A 165 -8.19 -15.65 13.16
C TYR A 165 -7.00 -14.81 13.59
N VAL A 166 -6.00 -15.43 14.21
CA VAL A 166 -4.76 -14.74 14.61
C VAL A 166 -3.64 -15.14 13.65
N GLU A 167 -2.99 -14.16 13.04
CA GLU A 167 -1.81 -14.33 12.23
C GLU A 167 -0.70 -13.45 12.81
N ASP A 168 0.45 -14.05 13.10
CA ASP A 168 1.62 -13.38 13.69
C ASP A 168 1.29 -12.55 14.95
N GLY A 169 0.34 -13.04 15.78
CA GLY A 169 -0.10 -12.37 17.01
C GLY A 169 -1.11 -11.25 16.80
N ILE A 170 -1.51 -10.95 15.57
CA ILE A 170 -2.46 -9.89 15.25
C ILE A 170 -3.80 -10.53 14.82
N PRO A 171 -4.95 -10.15 15.43
CA PRO A 171 -6.26 -10.61 14.99
C PRO A 171 -6.60 -10.07 13.59
N HIS A 172 -7.01 -10.97 12.68
CA HIS A 172 -7.42 -10.67 11.33
C HIS A 172 -8.83 -11.18 11.04
N THR A 173 -9.56 -10.43 10.23
CA THR A 173 -10.91 -10.76 9.77
C THR A 173 -10.93 -10.78 8.25
N PRO A 174 -11.25 -11.95 7.63
CA PRO A 174 -11.42 -12.02 6.17
C PRO A 174 -12.59 -11.16 5.71
N MET A 175 -12.36 -10.36 4.69
CA MET A 175 -13.40 -9.50 4.12
C MET A 175 -13.45 -9.63 2.60
N ARG A 176 -14.67 -9.50 2.04
CA ARG A 176 -14.90 -9.59 0.60
C ARG A 176 -15.79 -8.45 0.11
N ARG A 177 -15.43 -7.89 -1.04
CA ARG A 177 -16.26 -6.98 -1.82
C ARG A 177 -16.72 -7.70 -3.08
N ARG A 178 -18.03 -7.72 -3.31
CA ARG A 178 -18.61 -8.21 -4.55
C ARG A 178 -18.60 -7.12 -5.61
N PRO A 179 -18.60 -7.47 -6.92
CA PRO A 179 -18.79 -6.52 -8.00
C PRO A 179 -20.08 -5.71 -7.79
N ALA A 180 -20.11 -4.49 -8.30
CA ALA A 180 -21.30 -3.63 -8.23
C ALA A 180 -22.47 -4.15 -9.10
N HIS A 181 -22.21 -5.04 -10.08
CA HIS A 181 -23.20 -5.68 -10.93
C HIS A 181 -23.30 -7.17 -10.61
N PRO A 182 -24.37 -7.63 -9.94
CA PRO A 182 -24.57 -9.06 -9.63
C PRO A 182 -25.08 -9.91 -10.83
N ASP A 183 -25.31 -9.34 -11.99
CA ASP A 183 -25.93 -10.01 -13.14
C ASP A 183 -24.93 -10.44 -14.23
N ALA A 184 -23.90 -11.19 -13.88
CA ALA A 184 -23.33 -12.15 -14.79
C ALA A 184 -23.83 -13.54 -14.39
N PRO A 185 -24.60 -14.28 -15.23
CA PRO A 185 -25.05 -15.61 -14.87
C PRO A 185 -23.82 -16.49 -14.64
N GLU A 186 -23.77 -17.15 -13.47
CA GLU A 186 -22.84 -18.26 -13.25
C GLU A 186 -23.08 -19.25 -14.40
N GLY A 187 -22.03 -19.43 -15.21
CA GLY A 187 -22.09 -20.26 -16.40
C GLY A 187 -22.69 -21.62 -16.09
N ALA A 188 -23.82 -21.90 -16.72
CA ALA A 188 -24.37 -23.22 -16.81
C ALA A 188 -23.30 -24.14 -17.42
N ALA A 189 -22.63 -24.91 -16.58
CA ALA A 189 -21.92 -26.10 -17.00
C ALA A 189 -22.97 -27.15 -17.36
N ASN A 190 -23.03 -27.42 -18.64
CA ASN A 190 -23.75 -28.57 -19.19
C ASN A 190 -22.74 -29.67 -19.43
#